data_701ceae7b073c8c5bedae8e0c109928a
#
_entry.id   701ceae7b073c8c5bedae8e0c109928a
#
_cell.length_a   1.000
_cell.length_b   1.000
_cell.length_c   1.000
_cell.angle_alpha   90.00
_cell.angle_beta   90.00
_cell.angle_gamma   90.00
#
_symmetry.space_group_name_H-M   'P 1'
#
loop_
_entity.id
_entity.type
_entity.pdbx_description
1 polymer ?
#
loop_
_entity_poly.entity_id
_entity_poly.type
_entity_poly.pdbx_seq_one_letter_code
_entity_poly.pdbx_strand_id
1 'polypeptide(L)'
;WNYQALRDNNQAVPVSISVKAELNKKELPQRLKTISMRSINECPLGYVDDKMKFHDTGEFFAAYVNEEHPQIDKLLREALDTRIVNRFLGYQGNAHQSENVDKQVYALWNVLQKRNFKYSSTTNTSLSSNVVYTQRVRTLDDALESSQINCVDGSVLLASLMKAININPILVRIPGHMFVGYYTDKSHKNMNFLETTMIGDVNLDDFFPDEKLDSTMVGKSQNQMSKLTYEKSKEYATR
;
A
#
# COMPACT_ATOMS: atom_id res chain seq x y z
N TRP A 1 8.86 20.65 -8.79
CA TRP A 1 8.62 20.44 -7.37
C TRP A 1 9.88 19.91 -6.70
N ASN A 2 10.14 20.32 -5.48
CA ASN A 2 11.18 19.72 -4.65
C ASN A 2 10.53 18.59 -3.82
N TYR A 3 10.53 17.39 -4.37
CA TYR A 3 9.88 16.22 -3.74
C TYR A 3 10.55 15.83 -2.42
N GLN A 4 11.85 16.02 -2.27
CA GLN A 4 12.53 15.77 -1.00
C GLN A 4 12.01 16.69 0.11
N ALA A 5 11.90 17.98 -0.17
CA ALA A 5 11.35 18.92 0.81
C ALA A 5 9.88 18.63 1.15
N LEU A 6 9.08 18.14 0.20
CA LEU A 6 7.70 17.72 0.47
C LEU A 6 7.61 16.45 1.32
N ARG A 7 8.55 15.52 1.13
CA ARG A 7 8.66 14.30 1.93
C ARG A 7 9.13 14.61 3.36
N ASP A 8 10.11 15.50 3.51
CA ASP A 8 10.67 15.88 4.80
C ASP A 8 9.75 16.83 5.60
N ASN A 9 8.68 17.31 4.97
CA ASN A 9 7.68 18.13 5.63
C ASN A 9 6.85 17.28 6.60
N ASN A 10 7.15 17.39 7.89
CA ASN A 10 6.49 16.61 8.94
C ASN A 10 5.24 17.27 9.53
N GLN A 11 4.90 18.48 9.09
CA GLN A 11 3.73 19.23 9.57
C GLN A 11 3.17 20.11 8.47
N ALA A 12 1.90 20.50 8.59
CA ALA A 12 1.32 21.44 7.63
C ALA A 12 1.97 22.82 7.77
N VAL A 13 2.40 23.35 6.63
CA VAL A 13 3.01 24.68 6.53
C VAL A 13 2.03 25.60 5.82
N PRO A 14 1.67 26.78 6.43
CA PRO A 14 0.84 27.75 5.74
C PRO A 14 1.61 28.39 4.60
N VAL A 15 1.02 28.38 3.40
CA VAL A 15 1.56 28.97 2.20
C VAL A 15 0.58 30.02 1.68
N SER A 16 1.06 31.24 1.47
CA SER A 16 0.25 32.31 0.89
C SER A 16 0.48 32.38 -0.62
N ILE A 17 -0.60 32.22 -1.37
CA ILE A 17 -0.62 32.36 -2.82
C ILE A 17 -1.15 33.75 -3.15
N SER A 18 -0.34 34.54 -3.83
CA SER A 18 -0.71 35.85 -4.33
C SER A 18 -0.91 35.79 -5.83
N VAL A 19 -2.10 36.14 -6.29
CA VAL A 19 -2.43 36.22 -7.71
C VAL A 19 -2.52 37.68 -8.11
N LYS A 20 -1.61 38.11 -8.99
CA LYS A 20 -1.65 39.40 -9.65
C LYS A 20 -2.03 39.20 -11.11
N ALA A 21 -2.90 40.00 -11.62
CA ALA A 21 -3.30 39.99 -13.03
C ALA A 21 -3.34 41.40 -13.60
N GLU A 22 -3.06 41.50 -14.87
CA GLU A 22 -3.13 42.76 -15.63
C GLU A 22 -4.04 42.56 -16.83
N LEU A 23 -4.92 43.54 -17.08
CA LEU A 23 -5.78 43.55 -18.25
C LEU A 23 -5.62 44.90 -18.94
N ASN A 24 -5.21 44.92 -20.22
CA ASN A 24 -5.01 46.12 -21.01
C ASN A 24 -4.10 47.17 -20.31
N LYS A 25 -2.98 46.70 -19.73
CA LYS A 25 -2.04 47.52 -18.95
C LYS A 25 -2.61 48.13 -17.65
N LYS A 26 -3.74 47.64 -17.21
CA LYS A 26 -4.34 48.01 -15.94
C LYS A 26 -4.23 46.85 -14.95
N GLU A 27 -3.55 47.09 -13.83
CA GLU A 27 -3.49 46.10 -12.78
C GLU A 27 -4.88 45.85 -12.17
N LEU A 28 -5.22 44.59 -12.02
CA LEU A 28 -6.42 44.14 -11.31
C LEU A 28 -6.11 43.99 -9.81
N PRO A 29 -7.14 44.06 -8.95
CA PRO A 29 -6.94 43.86 -7.52
C PRO A 29 -6.26 42.52 -7.23
N GLN A 30 -5.17 42.57 -6.47
CA GLN A 30 -4.44 41.39 -6.03
C GLN A 30 -5.34 40.52 -5.16
N ARG A 31 -5.32 39.23 -5.42
CA ARG A 31 -5.99 38.23 -4.56
C ARG A 31 -4.96 37.45 -3.79
N LEU A 32 -5.15 37.36 -2.49
CA LEU A 32 -4.33 36.56 -1.58
C LEU A 32 -5.17 35.41 -1.03
N LYS A 33 -4.62 34.20 -1.07
CA LYS A 33 -5.23 33.02 -0.47
C LYS A 33 -4.18 32.23 0.30
N THR A 34 -4.45 31.90 1.54
CA THR A 34 -3.61 31.00 2.33
C THR A 34 -4.13 29.57 2.20
N ILE A 35 -3.22 28.65 1.93
CA ILE A 35 -3.47 27.21 1.90
C ILE A 35 -2.51 26.52 2.87
N SER A 36 -2.84 25.30 3.28
CA SER A 36 -1.92 24.45 4.03
C SER A 36 -1.23 23.48 3.08
N MET A 37 0.10 23.56 2.99
CA MET A 37 0.91 22.55 2.33
C MET A 37 1.19 21.43 3.29
N ARG A 38 0.78 20.21 2.94
CA ARG A 38 0.94 19.00 3.75
C ARG A 38 2.07 18.13 3.22
N SER A 39 2.48 17.15 4.05
CA SER A 39 3.45 16.14 3.63
C SER A 39 2.92 15.32 2.45
N ILE A 40 3.81 14.89 1.57
CA ILE A 40 3.49 13.91 0.52
C ILE A 40 3.09 12.56 1.10
N ASN A 41 3.45 12.28 2.35
CA ASN A 41 3.08 11.07 3.07
C ASN A 41 1.67 11.14 3.68
N GLU A 42 0.94 12.22 3.50
CA GLU A 42 -0.44 12.38 3.94
C GLU A 42 -1.41 12.20 2.76
N CYS A 43 -1.96 10.99 2.63
CA CYS A 43 -3.02 10.74 1.66
C CYS A 43 -4.34 11.34 2.13
N PRO A 44 -5.01 12.21 1.35
CA PRO A 44 -6.35 12.67 1.68
C PRO A 44 -7.34 11.51 1.58
N LEU A 45 -7.95 11.18 2.70
CA LEU A 45 -8.95 10.12 2.83
C LEU A 45 -10.37 10.62 2.52
N GLY A 46 -10.62 11.86 2.80
CA GLY A 46 -11.88 12.53 2.56
C GLY A 46 -11.92 13.94 3.12
N TYR A 47 -12.94 14.69 2.76
CA TYR A 47 -13.15 16.03 3.29
C TYR A 47 -14.65 16.31 3.49
N VAL A 48 -14.94 17.27 4.35
CA VAL A 48 -16.30 17.81 4.57
C VAL A 48 -16.40 19.17 3.89
N ASP A 49 -17.39 19.35 3.06
CA ASP A 49 -17.64 20.61 2.36
C ASP A 49 -18.40 21.64 3.23
N ASP A 50 -18.60 22.84 2.70
CA ASP A 50 -19.30 23.94 3.38
C ASP A 50 -20.77 23.61 3.72
N LYS A 51 -21.31 22.56 3.14
CA LYS A 51 -22.67 22.04 3.41
C LYS A 51 -22.68 20.87 4.38
N MET A 52 -21.56 20.63 5.04
CA MET A 52 -21.35 19.50 5.98
C MET A 52 -21.50 18.12 5.32
N LYS A 53 -21.33 18.02 3.99
CA LYS A 53 -21.33 16.76 3.27
C LYS A 53 -19.92 16.17 3.23
N PHE A 54 -19.80 14.91 3.59
CA PHE A 54 -18.53 14.17 3.45
C PHE A 54 -18.32 13.73 2.00
N HIS A 55 -17.12 13.95 1.50
CA HIS A 55 -16.64 13.51 0.20
C HIS A 55 -15.48 12.54 0.42
N ASP A 56 -15.66 11.31 0.01
CA ASP A 56 -14.62 10.28 0.04
C ASP A 56 -13.60 10.55 -1.08
N THR A 57 -12.32 10.41 -0.77
CA THR A 57 -11.20 10.57 -1.70
C THR A 57 -10.24 9.38 -1.60
N GLY A 58 -10.72 8.23 -1.16
CA GLY A 58 -9.92 7.03 -0.94
C GLY A 58 -9.24 6.50 -2.21
N GLU A 59 -9.71 6.88 -3.40
CA GLU A 59 -9.03 6.58 -4.67
C GLU A 59 -7.61 7.12 -4.74
N PHE A 60 -7.26 8.16 -3.99
CA PHE A 60 -5.91 8.72 -3.95
C PHE A 60 -4.87 7.77 -3.37
N PHE A 61 -5.25 6.73 -2.65
CA PHE A 61 -4.30 5.69 -2.25
C PHE A 61 -3.63 5.02 -3.46
N ALA A 62 -4.30 4.94 -4.60
CA ALA A 62 -3.72 4.40 -5.82
C ALA A 62 -2.51 5.19 -6.34
N ALA A 63 -2.39 6.49 -5.99
CA ALA A 63 -1.25 7.32 -6.35
C ALA A 63 0.06 6.92 -5.64
N TYR A 64 -0.01 6.13 -4.59
CA TYR A 64 1.16 5.59 -3.87
C TYR A 64 1.65 4.27 -4.45
N VAL A 65 0.90 3.65 -5.34
CA VAL A 65 1.35 2.45 -6.06
C VAL A 65 2.39 2.88 -7.09
N ASN A 66 3.63 2.42 -6.93
CA ASN A 66 4.76 2.81 -7.76
C ASN A 66 5.56 1.59 -8.19
N GLU A 67 5.20 1.01 -9.32
CA GLU A 67 5.83 -0.16 -9.91
C GLU A 67 7.22 0.09 -10.49
N GLU A 68 7.55 1.36 -10.78
CA GLU A 68 8.83 1.75 -11.37
C GLU A 68 9.88 2.15 -10.31
N HIS A 69 9.54 2.02 -9.02
CA HIS A 69 10.46 2.38 -7.96
C HIS A 69 11.69 1.45 -7.92
N PRO A 70 12.93 1.98 -7.80
CA PRO A 70 14.15 1.14 -7.86
C PRO A 70 14.21 0.00 -6.83
N GLN A 71 13.54 0.14 -5.70
CA GLN A 71 13.46 -0.94 -4.71
C GLN A 71 12.56 -2.09 -5.15
N ILE A 72 11.59 -1.82 -6.02
CA ILE A 72 10.72 -2.87 -6.60
C ILE A 72 11.57 -3.84 -7.41
N ASP A 73 12.45 -3.35 -8.30
CA ASP A 73 13.34 -4.20 -9.09
C ASP A 73 14.23 -5.09 -8.22
N LYS A 74 14.74 -4.57 -7.10
CA LYS A 74 15.53 -5.35 -6.14
C LYS A 74 14.71 -6.48 -5.51
N LEU A 75 13.48 -6.15 -5.05
CA LEU A 75 12.57 -7.13 -4.46
C LEU A 75 12.16 -8.22 -5.47
N LEU A 76 11.92 -7.86 -6.72
CA LEU A 76 11.61 -8.81 -7.78
C LEU A 76 12.79 -9.77 -8.04
N ARG A 77 14.02 -9.25 -8.03
CA ARG A 77 15.21 -10.09 -8.14
C ARG A 77 15.33 -11.04 -6.96
N GLU A 78 15.18 -10.55 -5.73
CA GLU A 78 15.17 -11.39 -4.52
C GLU A 78 14.06 -12.48 -4.60
N ALA A 79 12.91 -12.15 -5.15
CA ALA A 79 11.83 -13.11 -5.32
C ALA A 79 12.18 -14.22 -6.32
N LEU A 80 12.91 -13.93 -7.39
CA LEU A 80 13.42 -14.95 -8.32
C LEU A 80 14.50 -15.82 -7.65
N ASP A 81 15.34 -15.25 -6.80
CA ASP A 81 16.37 -15.98 -6.06
C ASP A 81 15.78 -17.02 -5.08
N THR A 82 14.52 -16.89 -4.68
CA THR A 82 13.80 -17.91 -3.88
C THR A 82 13.55 -19.20 -4.64
N ARG A 83 13.56 -19.16 -5.99
CA ARG A 83 13.21 -20.26 -6.89
C ARG A 83 11.78 -20.79 -6.75
N ILE A 84 10.89 -20.04 -6.10
CA ILE A 84 9.45 -20.33 -6.11
C ILE A 84 8.93 -20.22 -7.54
N VAL A 85 9.38 -19.19 -8.27
CA VAL A 85 9.20 -19.03 -9.71
C VAL A 85 10.57 -18.78 -10.37
N ASN A 86 10.74 -19.23 -11.60
CA ASN A 86 11.99 -19.01 -12.35
C ASN A 86 11.96 -17.69 -13.15
N ARG A 87 10.77 -17.13 -13.35
CA ARG A 87 10.52 -15.88 -14.08
C ARG A 87 9.12 -15.38 -13.75
N PHE A 88 8.92 -14.09 -13.89
CA PHE A 88 7.60 -13.49 -13.85
C PHE A 88 6.99 -13.43 -15.25
N LEU A 89 5.77 -13.91 -15.38
CA LEU A 89 5.06 -14.03 -16.66
C LEU A 89 3.76 -13.22 -16.66
N GLY A 90 3.36 -12.65 -15.51
CA GLY A 90 2.04 -12.05 -15.36
C GLY A 90 0.95 -13.07 -15.73
N TYR A 91 0.11 -12.68 -16.66
CA TYR A 91 -0.98 -13.53 -17.19
C TYR A 91 -0.61 -14.37 -18.42
N GLN A 92 0.67 -14.49 -18.77
CA GLN A 92 1.08 -15.29 -19.92
C GLN A 92 0.90 -16.79 -19.64
N GLY A 93 0.47 -17.53 -20.66
CA GLY A 93 0.16 -18.95 -20.57
C GLY A 93 -1.33 -19.19 -20.38
N ASN A 94 -1.90 -20.13 -21.16
CA ASN A 94 -3.34 -20.40 -21.15
C ASN A 94 -3.74 -21.51 -20.17
N ALA A 95 -2.84 -22.44 -19.89
CA ALA A 95 -3.09 -23.52 -18.95
C ALA A 95 -2.74 -23.11 -17.52
N HIS A 96 -3.63 -23.37 -16.57
CA HIS A 96 -3.41 -23.10 -15.14
C HIS A 96 -3.06 -21.64 -14.81
N GLN A 97 -3.65 -20.67 -15.53
CA GLN A 97 -3.32 -19.25 -15.39
C GLN A 97 -3.48 -18.78 -13.93
N SER A 98 -4.59 -19.12 -13.28
CA SER A 98 -4.86 -18.73 -11.90
C SER A 98 -3.80 -19.25 -10.91
N GLU A 99 -3.41 -20.51 -11.04
CA GLU A 99 -2.37 -21.12 -10.18
C GLU A 99 -1.00 -20.48 -10.44
N ASN A 100 -0.69 -20.19 -11.71
CA ASN A 100 0.57 -19.54 -12.08
C ASN A 100 0.65 -18.09 -11.57
N VAL A 101 -0.47 -17.35 -11.60
CA VAL A 101 -0.55 -16.01 -11.04
C VAL A 101 -0.39 -16.06 -9.52
N ASP A 102 -1.14 -16.95 -8.85
CA ASP A 102 -1.06 -17.13 -7.39
C ASP A 102 0.36 -17.50 -6.93
N LYS A 103 1.04 -18.35 -7.68
CA LYS A 103 2.43 -18.73 -7.39
C LYS A 103 3.41 -17.56 -7.53
N GLN A 104 3.21 -16.68 -8.51
CA GLN A 104 4.01 -15.46 -8.66
C GLN A 104 3.78 -14.51 -7.48
N VAL A 105 2.51 -14.30 -7.09
CA VAL A 105 2.17 -13.46 -5.94
C VAL A 105 2.72 -14.06 -4.64
N TYR A 106 2.68 -15.38 -4.48
CA TYR A 106 3.32 -16.03 -3.33
C TYR A 106 4.84 -15.80 -3.30
N ALA A 107 5.52 -15.76 -4.43
CA ALA A 107 6.95 -15.45 -4.47
C ALA A 107 7.24 -14.02 -3.95
N LEU A 108 6.39 -13.06 -4.29
CA LEU A 108 6.47 -11.69 -3.77
C LEU A 108 6.23 -11.66 -2.25
N TRP A 109 5.17 -12.33 -1.80
CA TRP A 109 4.87 -12.47 -0.37
C TRP A 109 6.03 -13.06 0.41
N ASN A 110 6.64 -14.14 -0.09
CA ASN A 110 7.76 -14.82 0.56
C ASN A 110 8.96 -13.89 0.80
N VAL A 111 9.28 -13.03 -0.14
CA VAL A 111 10.36 -12.03 0.02
C VAL A 111 10.01 -11.03 1.11
N LEU A 112 8.79 -10.50 1.10
CA LEU A 112 8.34 -9.55 2.11
C LEU A 112 8.31 -10.20 3.51
N GLN A 113 7.85 -11.44 3.59
CA GLN A 113 7.84 -12.20 4.84
C GLN A 113 9.25 -12.38 5.42
N LYS A 114 10.24 -12.65 4.56
CA LYS A 114 11.66 -12.79 4.98
C LYS A 114 12.27 -11.48 5.50
N ARG A 115 11.75 -10.34 5.13
CA ARG A 115 12.18 -9.03 5.62
C ARG A 115 11.70 -8.73 7.03
N ASN A 116 10.86 -9.59 7.58
CA ASN A 116 10.43 -9.56 8.97
C ASN A 116 9.88 -8.18 9.39
N PHE A 117 8.98 -7.63 8.59
CA PHE A 117 8.31 -6.38 8.92
C PHE A 117 7.61 -6.46 10.27
N LYS A 118 7.58 -5.34 10.98
CA LYS A 118 6.77 -5.19 12.17
C LYS A 118 5.53 -4.36 11.83
N TYR A 119 4.39 -4.82 12.29
CA TYR A 119 3.17 -4.05 12.17
C TYR A 119 3.22 -2.81 13.08
N SER A 120 2.89 -1.67 12.52
CA SER A 120 2.83 -0.40 13.25
C SER A 120 1.58 0.36 12.84
N SER A 121 0.62 0.43 13.74
CA SER A 121 -0.65 1.17 13.53
C SER A 121 -0.50 2.69 13.53
N THR A 122 0.74 3.21 13.43
CA THR A 122 0.98 4.65 13.39
C THR A 122 0.41 5.25 12.11
N THR A 123 -0.80 5.74 12.21
CA THR A 123 -1.57 6.33 11.11
C THR A 123 -1.72 7.84 11.26
N ASN A 124 -1.29 8.38 12.42
CA ASN A 124 -1.51 9.78 12.75
C ASN A 124 -0.71 10.68 11.82
N THR A 125 -1.41 11.61 11.21
CA THR A 125 -0.83 12.75 10.51
C THR A 125 -0.54 13.86 11.51
N SER A 126 0.40 14.74 11.18
CA SER A 126 0.83 15.83 12.06
C SER A 126 -0.27 16.85 12.41
N LEU A 127 -1.39 16.81 11.67
CA LEU A 127 -2.51 17.73 11.88
C LEU A 127 -3.85 17.01 11.86
N SER A 128 -4.53 17.08 12.98
CA SER A 128 -5.97 16.85 12.99
C SER A 128 -6.66 18.04 12.30
N SER A 129 -7.61 17.74 11.43
CA SER A 129 -8.48 18.75 10.80
C SER A 129 -9.91 18.26 10.89
N ASN A 130 -10.83 19.16 11.24
CA ASN A 130 -12.25 18.86 11.25
C ASN A 130 -12.85 18.87 9.83
N VAL A 131 -12.07 19.28 8.83
CA VAL A 131 -12.53 19.45 7.44
C VAL A 131 -11.87 18.43 6.52
N VAL A 132 -10.57 18.15 6.69
CA VAL A 132 -9.82 17.23 5.84
C VAL A 132 -9.30 16.08 6.69
N TYR A 133 -9.69 14.89 6.33
CA TYR A 133 -9.23 13.65 6.93
C TYR A 133 -8.09 13.08 6.09
N THR A 134 -7.00 12.70 6.73
CA THR A 134 -5.82 12.17 6.06
C THR A 134 -5.35 10.89 6.74
N GLN A 135 -4.73 10.04 5.95
CA GLN A 135 -4.07 8.82 6.39
C GLN A 135 -2.59 8.93 6.06
N ARG A 136 -1.72 8.68 7.01
CA ARG A 136 -0.29 8.59 6.72
C ARG A 136 -0.01 7.33 5.89
N VAL A 137 0.75 7.50 4.82
CA VAL A 137 1.27 6.42 3.97
C VAL A 137 2.78 6.54 3.94
N ARG A 138 3.50 5.49 4.29
CA ARG A 138 4.96 5.45 4.13
C ARG A 138 5.32 5.32 2.66
N THR A 139 6.33 6.05 2.23
CA THR A 139 6.94 5.76 0.93
C THR A 139 7.57 4.37 0.93
N LEU A 140 7.82 3.81 -0.26
CA LEU A 140 8.48 2.50 -0.36
C LEU A 140 9.85 2.49 0.33
N ASP A 141 10.64 3.57 0.20
CA ASP A 141 11.92 3.68 0.91
C ASP A 141 11.73 3.68 2.42
N ASP A 142 10.82 4.51 2.95
CA ASP A 142 10.57 4.60 4.38
C ASP A 142 10.09 3.27 4.98
N ALA A 143 9.21 2.56 4.28
CA ALA A 143 8.70 1.26 4.72
C ALA A 143 9.80 0.20 4.74
N LEU A 144 10.64 0.14 3.69
CA LEU A 144 11.73 -0.83 3.57
C LEU A 144 12.89 -0.54 4.52
N GLU A 145 13.21 0.74 4.73
CA GLU A 145 14.29 1.17 5.62
C GLU A 145 13.93 0.95 7.10
N SER A 146 12.72 1.33 7.49
CA SER A 146 12.26 1.17 8.87
C SER A 146 11.83 -0.27 9.20
N SER A 147 11.57 -1.10 8.21
CA SER A 147 10.94 -2.43 8.35
C SER A 147 9.63 -2.36 9.15
N GLN A 148 8.87 -1.28 8.97
CA GLN A 148 7.57 -1.08 9.60
C GLN A 148 6.52 -0.78 8.53
N ILE A 149 5.38 -1.45 8.64
CA ILE A 149 4.23 -1.26 7.77
C ILE A 149 2.93 -1.24 8.58
N ASN A 150 1.95 -0.53 8.07
CA ASN A 150 0.55 -0.70 8.46
C ASN A 150 -0.24 -1.38 7.31
N CYS A 151 -1.54 -1.49 7.46
CA CYS A 151 -2.41 -2.12 6.46
C CYS A 151 -2.34 -1.39 5.10
N VAL A 152 -2.23 -0.07 5.08
CA VAL A 152 -2.12 0.73 3.85
C VAL A 152 -0.75 0.53 3.20
N ASP A 153 0.33 0.67 3.99
CA ASP A 153 1.71 0.53 3.50
C ASP A 153 1.94 -0.85 2.86
N GLY A 154 1.50 -1.92 3.55
CA GLY A 154 1.61 -3.30 3.06
C GLY A 154 0.80 -3.53 1.77
N SER A 155 -0.41 -2.98 1.72
CA SER A 155 -1.28 -3.09 0.54
C SER A 155 -0.69 -2.37 -0.68
N VAL A 156 -0.17 -1.15 -0.50
CA VAL A 156 0.47 -0.36 -1.56
C VAL A 156 1.77 -1.01 -2.03
N LEU A 157 2.61 -1.50 -1.11
CA LEU A 157 3.85 -2.18 -1.44
C LEU A 157 3.59 -3.44 -2.28
N LEU A 158 2.66 -4.29 -1.84
CA LEU A 158 2.33 -5.52 -2.56
C LEU A 158 1.65 -5.23 -3.89
N ALA A 159 0.79 -4.20 -3.97
CA ALA A 159 0.20 -3.72 -5.22
C ALA A 159 1.27 -3.24 -6.22
N SER A 160 2.29 -2.51 -5.73
CA SER A 160 3.40 -2.04 -6.57
C SER A 160 4.19 -3.21 -7.17
N LEU A 161 4.49 -4.22 -6.35
CA LEU A 161 5.18 -5.45 -6.79
C LEU A 161 4.35 -6.22 -7.83
N MET A 162 3.05 -6.41 -7.60
CA MET A 162 2.16 -7.11 -8.53
C MET A 162 2.06 -6.37 -9.87
N LYS A 163 1.91 -5.04 -9.81
CA LYS A 163 1.82 -4.22 -11.03
C LYS A 163 3.11 -4.28 -11.85
N ALA A 164 4.28 -4.29 -11.20
CA ALA A 164 5.58 -4.40 -11.86
C ALA A 164 5.75 -5.73 -12.65
N ILE A 165 5.04 -6.78 -12.26
CA ILE A 165 5.04 -8.07 -12.98
C ILE A 165 3.80 -8.27 -13.86
N ASN A 166 3.10 -7.19 -14.19
CA ASN A 166 1.88 -7.18 -15.01
C ASN A 166 0.72 -8.03 -14.45
N ILE A 167 0.59 -8.10 -13.14
CA ILE A 167 -0.61 -8.60 -12.45
C ILE A 167 -1.37 -7.38 -11.94
N ASN A 168 -2.68 -7.30 -12.26
CA ASN A 168 -3.51 -6.16 -11.89
C ASN A 168 -3.96 -6.26 -10.43
N PRO A 169 -3.45 -5.36 -9.55
CA PRO A 169 -3.84 -5.31 -8.15
C PRO A 169 -5.14 -4.56 -7.94
N ILE A 170 -5.76 -4.78 -6.79
CA ILE A 170 -6.95 -4.08 -6.30
C ILE A 170 -6.66 -3.62 -4.88
N LEU A 171 -6.78 -2.33 -4.59
CA LEU A 171 -6.77 -1.83 -3.22
C LEU A 171 -8.21 -1.89 -2.68
N VAL A 172 -8.43 -2.63 -1.62
CA VAL A 172 -9.74 -2.76 -0.98
C VAL A 172 -9.72 -2.00 0.34
N ARG A 173 -10.61 -1.03 0.47
CA ARG A 173 -10.78 -0.24 1.68
C ARG A 173 -12.13 -0.50 2.31
N ILE A 174 -12.11 -0.81 3.59
CA ILE A 174 -13.27 -0.90 4.46
C ILE A 174 -13.11 0.09 5.62
N PRO A 175 -14.15 0.36 6.42
CA PRO A 175 -13.99 1.25 7.57
C PRO A 175 -12.86 0.82 8.51
N GLY A 176 -11.85 1.70 8.65
CA GLY A 176 -10.72 1.48 9.54
C GLY A 176 -9.65 0.51 9.04
N HIS A 177 -9.77 -0.06 7.83
CA HIS A 177 -8.83 -1.05 7.35
C HIS A 177 -8.64 -1.02 5.83
N MET A 178 -7.50 -1.54 5.37
CA MET A 178 -7.17 -1.76 3.96
C MET A 178 -6.44 -3.08 3.77
N PHE A 179 -6.76 -3.77 2.70
CA PHE A 179 -6.06 -4.96 2.23
C PHE A 179 -5.94 -4.95 0.71
N VAL A 180 -5.23 -5.90 0.13
CA VAL A 180 -4.98 -5.94 -1.31
C VAL A 180 -5.60 -7.18 -1.94
N GLY A 181 -6.15 -7.01 -3.13
CA GLY A 181 -6.55 -8.11 -3.99
C GLY A 181 -5.77 -8.10 -5.29
N TYR A 182 -5.94 -9.13 -6.10
CA TYR A 182 -5.41 -9.23 -7.45
C TYR A 182 -6.27 -10.13 -8.30
N TYR A 183 -6.34 -9.80 -9.59
CA TYR A 183 -6.99 -10.68 -10.56
C TYR A 183 -6.10 -11.88 -10.86
N THR A 184 -6.70 -13.08 -10.84
CA THR A 184 -5.99 -14.32 -11.11
C THR A 184 -6.02 -14.70 -12.59
N ASP A 185 -6.77 -13.96 -13.39
CA ASP A 185 -6.88 -14.15 -14.84
C ASP A 185 -6.94 -12.79 -15.57
N LYS A 186 -6.49 -12.80 -16.84
CA LYS A 186 -6.46 -11.61 -17.69
C LYS A 186 -7.84 -11.03 -17.98
N SER A 187 -8.89 -11.82 -17.89
CA SER A 187 -10.28 -11.40 -18.14
C SER A 187 -10.92 -10.71 -16.93
N HIS A 188 -10.22 -10.63 -15.79
CA HIS A 188 -10.66 -10.02 -14.55
C HIS A 188 -11.95 -10.64 -13.97
N LYS A 189 -12.15 -11.95 -14.18
CA LYS A 189 -13.33 -12.66 -13.67
C LYS A 189 -13.12 -13.22 -12.27
N ASN A 190 -11.89 -13.62 -11.98
CA ASN A 190 -11.54 -14.23 -10.72
C ASN A 190 -10.50 -13.39 -9.99
N MET A 191 -10.62 -13.33 -8.68
CA MET A 191 -9.71 -12.55 -7.84
C MET A 191 -9.42 -13.28 -6.55
N ASN A 192 -8.25 -13.03 -5.98
CA ASN A 192 -7.86 -13.41 -4.64
C ASN A 192 -7.56 -12.16 -3.83
N PHE A 193 -7.66 -12.27 -2.51
CA PHE A 193 -7.36 -11.19 -1.58
C PHE A 193 -6.30 -11.63 -0.58
N LEU A 194 -5.56 -10.67 -0.04
CA LEU A 194 -4.49 -10.88 0.93
C LEU A 194 -4.57 -9.86 2.05
N GLU A 195 -4.58 -10.35 3.28
CA GLU A 195 -4.46 -9.54 4.48
C GLU A 195 -2.99 -9.18 4.72
N THR A 196 -2.62 -7.94 4.41
CA THR A 196 -1.21 -7.52 4.41
C THR A 196 -0.63 -7.27 5.80
N THR A 197 -1.47 -7.16 6.83
CA THR A 197 -1.00 -7.07 8.23
C THR A 197 -0.37 -8.37 8.73
N MET A 198 -0.54 -9.46 7.98
CA MET A 198 0.11 -10.75 8.22
C MET A 198 1.48 -10.89 7.57
N ILE A 199 2.01 -9.83 6.92
CA ILE A 199 3.37 -9.80 6.38
C ILE A 199 4.35 -9.55 7.53
N GLY A 200 5.37 -10.41 7.66
CA GLY A 200 6.44 -10.26 8.65
C GLY A 200 6.25 -11.15 9.87
N ASP A 201 6.66 -10.64 11.01
CA ASP A 201 6.58 -11.35 12.29
C ASP A 201 5.21 -11.10 12.94
N VAL A 202 4.33 -12.06 12.81
CA VAL A 202 2.96 -12.00 13.33
C VAL A 202 2.63 -13.21 14.18
N ASN A 203 1.78 -12.99 15.17
CA ASN A 203 1.13 -14.03 15.94
C ASN A 203 -0.17 -14.42 15.20
N LEU A 204 -0.19 -15.59 14.58
CA LEU A 204 -1.35 -16.04 13.82
C LEU A 204 -2.55 -16.36 14.71
N ASP A 205 -2.34 -16.69 15.98
CA ASP A 205 -3.41 -16.94 16.93
C ASP A 205 -4.22 -15.66 17.23
N ASP A 206 -3.66 -14.46 17.01
CA ASP A 206 -4.42 -13.20 17.09
C ASP A 206 -5.48 -13.09 15.98
N PHE A 207 -5.23 -13.70 14.83
CA PHE A 207 -6.14 -13.73 13.69
C PHE A 207 -7.06 -14.98 13.73
N PHE A 208 -6.57 -16.06 14.27
CA PHE A 208 -7.22 -17.38 14.29
C PHE A 208 -7.13 -18.02 15.68
N PRO A 209 -7.78 -17.44 16.71
CA PRO A 209 -7.58 -17.82 18.12
C PRO A 209 -7.96 -19.29 18.41
N ASP A 210 -8.87 -19.85 17.64
CA ASP A 210 -9.34 -21.21 17.83
C ASP A 210 -8.44 -22.30 17.20
N GLU A 211 -7.46 -21.89 16.35
CA GLU A 211 -6.68 -22.84 15.56
C GLU A 211 -5.31 -23.18 16.18
N LYS A 212 -4.83 -22.39 17.14
CA LYS A 212 -3.51 -22.55 17.80
C LYS A 212 -2.35 -22.69 16.82
N LEU A 213 -2.35 -21.83 15.79
CA LEU A 213 -1.41 -21.89 14.66
C LEU A 213 0.03 -21.65 15.08
N ASP A 214 0.27 -20.75 16.05
CA ASP A 214 1.63 -20.41 16.47
C ASP A 214 2.36 -21.62 17.05
N SER A 215 1.66 -22.47 17.78
CA SER A 215 2.26 -23.72 18.27
C SER A 215 2.66 -24.66 17.12
N THR A 216 1.96 -24.61 15.99
CA THR A 216 2.27 -25.42 14.79
C THR A 216 3.45 -24.85 13.99
N MET A 217 3.83 -23.59 14.26
CA MET A 217 4.97 -22.92 13.59
C MET A 217 6.32 -23.29 14.19
N VAL A 218 6.32 -23.77 15.43
CA VAL A 218 7.55 -24.16 16.12
C VAL A 218 8.28 -25.24 15.33
N GLY A 219 9.56 -24.99 15.01
CA GLY A 219 10.42 -25.89 14.26
C GLY A 219 10.20 -25.92 12.74
N LYS A 220 9.25 -25.13 12.20
CA LYS A 220 9.09 -25.00 10.76
C LYS A 220 10.19 -24.11 10.15
N SER A 221 10.59 -24.42 8.93
CA SER A 221 11.46 -23.55 8.15
C SER A 221 10.74 -22.24 7.78
N GLN A 222 11.50 -21.19 7.54
CA GLN A 222 10.96 -19.89 7.11
C GLN A 222 10.05 -20.00 5.86
N ASN A 223 10.40 -20.88 4.92
CA ASN A 223 9.55 -21.08 3.73
C ASN A 223 8.20 -21.75 4.08
N GLN A 224 8.20 -22.68 5.04
CA GLN A 224 6.94 -23.31 5.52
C GLN A 224 6.09 -22.30 6.27
N MET A 225 6.68 -21.48 7.13
CA MET A 225 6.01 -20.38 7.81
C MET A 225 5.42 -19.38 6.81
N SER A 226 6.22 -18.95 5.84
CA SER A 226 5.78 -18.03 4.79
C SER A 226 4.61 -18.59 3.97
N LYS A 227 4.60 -19.89 3.66
CA LYS A 227 3.50 -20.50 2.92
C LYS A 227 2.23 -20.55 3.77
N LEU A 228 2.34 -20.87 5.05
CA LEU A 228 1.20 -20.88 5.97
C LEU A 228 0.60 -19.48 6.13
N THR A 229 1.43 -18.46 6.39
CA THR A 229 0.94 -17.08 6.53
C THR A 229 0.28 -16.57 5.25
N TYR A 230 0.80 -16.94 4.07
CA TYR A 230 0.19 -16.61 2.78
C TYR A 230 -1.21 -17.20 2.63
N GLU A 231 -1.37 -18.51 2.90
CA GLU A 231 -2.68 -19.15 2.79
C GLU A 231 -3.67 -18.61 3.84
N LYS A 232 -3.20 -18.38 5.05
CA LYS A 232 -4.04 -17.81 6.12
C LYS A 232 -4.41 -16.35 5.84
N SER A 233 -3.52 -15.58 5.21
CA SER A 233 -3.81 -14.23 4.73
C SER A 233 -4.94 -14.20 3.70
N LYS A 234 -4.97 -15.15 2.76
CA LYS A 234 -6.09 -15.30 1.81
C LYS A 234 -7.39 -15.66 2.51
N GLU A 235 -7.32 -16.60 3.45
CA GLU A 235 -8.48 -17.03 4.22
C GLU A 235 -9.07 -15.86 5.01
N TYR A 236 -8.23 -15.12 5.73
CA TYR A 236 -8.67 -13.98 6.55
C TYR A 236 -9.28 -12.86 5.73
N ALA A 237 -8.67 -12.51 4.60
CA ALA A 237 -9.15 -11.44 3.73
C ALA A 237 -10.49 -11.74 3.02
N THR A 238 -10.98 -12.98 3.11
CA THR A 238 -12.26 -13.42 2.50
C THR A 238 -13.37 -13.66 3.52
N ARG A 239 -13.10 -13.52 4.81
CA ARG A 239 -14.09 -13.60 5.92
C ARG A 239 -14.87 -12.29 6.02
#